data_24cfc16f214e949ea2a94af7a241ae36
#
_entry.id   24cfc16f214e949ea2a94af7a241ae36
#
_cell.length_a   1.000
_cell.length_b   1.000
_cell.length_c   1.000
_cell.angle_alpha   90.00
_cell.angle_beta   90.00
_cell.angle_gamma   90.00
#
_symmetry.space_group_name_H-M   'P 1'
#
loop_
_entity.id
_entity.type
_entity.pdbx_description
1 polymer ?
#
loop_
_entity_poly.entity_id
_entity_poly.type
_entity_poly.pdbx_seq_one_letter_code
_entity_poly.pdbx_strand_id
1 'polypeptide(L)'
;MNTEYFIAGRIAVKSERTFSKLIVRIAIAGVMLSLAVMMLSVAIIKGFKTEIQEKVRGYIGDVRIFKFDLNNSFELSPFVPEPETIAKLKSNPDIEYFQPYATKPAIISANDEVEGINFKGIDKTFNWDYIRKHLVSGTVINFADSAAATKQIMISQFTANRLKLK
;
A
#
# COMPACT_ATOMS: atom_id res chain seq x y z
N MET A 1 33.33 1.41 38.65
CA MET A 1 32.05 0.85 39.12
C MET A 1 31.11 2.03 39.24
N ASN A 2 30.07 2.13 38.40
CA ASN A 2 29.22 3.32 38.34
C ASN A 2 28.40 3.44 39.63
N THR A 3 28.76 4.41 40.44
CA THR A 3 28.12 4.73 41.74
C THR A 3 26.60 4.93 41.60
N GLU A 4 26.16 5.42 40.45
CA GLU A 4 24.74 5.62 40.10
C GLU A 4 23.93 4.33 40.11
N TYR A 5 24.44 3.26 39.47
CA TYR A 5 23.80 1.94 39.43
C TYR A 5 23.76 1.29 40.79
N PHE A 6 24.81 1.50 41.60
CA PHE A 6 24.87 0.97 42.94
C PHE A 6 23.84 1.65 43.86
N ILE A 7 23.70 2.97 43.79
CA ILE A 7 22.73 3.74 44.55
C ILE A 7 21.30 3.41 44.11
N ALA A 8 21.05 3.36 42.78
CA ALA A 8 19.74 2.99 42.24
C ALA A 8 19.31 1.58 42.67
N GLY A 9 20.18 0.60 42.61
CA GLY A 9 19.89 -0.77 43.08
C GLY A 9 19.61 -0.85 44.57
N ARG A 10 20.31 -0.05 45.40
CA ARG A 10 20.10 -0.02 46.84
C ARG A 10 18.76 0.60 47.23
N ILE A 11 18.35 1.66 46.54
CA ILE A 11 17.06 2.33 46.76
C ILE A 11 15.89 1.44 46.30
N ALA A 12 15.99 0.87 45.11
CA ALA A 12 14.92 0.09 44.50
C ALA A 12 14.70 -1.28 45.15
N VAL A 13 15.79 -1.94 45.61
CA VAL A 13 15.75 -3.34 46.05
C VAL A 13 16.01 -3.53 47.55
N LYS A 14 16.98 -2.78 48.13
CA LYS A 14 17.49 -3.00 49.50
C LYS A 14 16.95 -2.06 50.59
N SER A 15 16.08 -1.11 50.25
CA SER A 15 15.51 -0.19 51.25
C SER A 15 14.61 -0.96 52.23
N GLU A 16 14.83 -0.83 53.50
CA GLU A 16 14.01 -1.48 54.57
C GLU A 16 12.65 -0.80 54.77
N ARG A 17 12.44 0.41 54.23
CA ARG A 17 11.17 1.13 54.35
C ARG A 17 10.18 0.64 53.29
N THR A 18 9.28 -0.23 53.69
CA THR A 18 8.28 -0.90 52.83
C THR A 18 7.45 0.06 52.01
N PHE A 19 7.09 1.24 52.54
CA PHE A 19 6.25 2.22 51.87
C PHE A 19 6.98 2.94 50.72
N SER A 20 8.21 3.38 50.97
CA SER A 20 9.05 4.02 49.94
C SER A 20 9.36 3.06 48.78
N LYS A 21 9.57 1.79 49.07
CA LYS A 21 9.85 0.74 48.08
C LYS A 21 8.65 0.50 47.16
N LEU A 22 7.44 0.55 47.69
CA LEU A 22 6.20 0.40 46.92
C LEU A 22 6.04 1.57 45.92
N ILE A 23 6.24 2.81 46.39
CA ILE A 23 6.13 4.00 45.50
C ILE A 23 7.14 3.94 44.36
N VAL A 24 8.40 3.60 44.63
CA VAL A 24 9.45 3.49 43.58
C VAL A 24 9.08 2.39 42.59
N ARG A 25 8.58 1.24 43.03
CA ARG A 25 8.18 0.18 42.10
C ARG A 25 7.01 0.57 41.19
N ILE A 26 6.01 1.26 41.76
CA ILE A 26 4.88 1.79 40.97
C ILE A 26 5.38 2.83 39.94
N ALA A 27 6.26 3.72 40.36
CA ALA A 27 6.84 4.72 39.45
C ALA A 27 7.61 4.06 38.31
N ILE A 28 8.47 3.07 38.60
CA ILE A 28 9.20 2.31 37.59
C ILE A 28 8.23 1.59 36.65
N ALA A 29 7.23 0.92 37.17
CA ALA A 29 6.21 0.23 36.37
C ALA A 29 5.44 1.20 35.46
N GLY A 30 5.10 2.38 35.98
CA GLY A 30 4.44 3.43 35.15
C GLY A 30 5.30 3.92 34.00
N VAL A 31 6.58 4.18 34.27
CA VAL A 31 7.52 4.60 33.19
C VAL A 31 7.73 3.47 32.18
N MET A 32 7.90 2.23 32.64
CA MET A 32 8.04 1.07 31.74
C MET A 32 6.82 0.89 30.84
N LEU A 33 5.62 0.97 31.42
CA LEU A 33 4.37 0.85 30.66
C LEU A 33 4.23 1.99 29.63
N SER A 34 4.52 3.21 30.03
CA SER A 34 4.48 4.38 29.15
C SER A 34 5.42 4.22 27.95
N LEU A 35 6.65 3.81 28.18
CA LEU A 35 7.62 3.56 27.10
C LEU A 35 7.18 2.41 26.19
N ALA A 36 6.65 1.33 26.75
CA ALA A 36 6.14 0.21 25.99
C ALA A 36 4.99 0.62 25.05
N VAL A 37 4.03 1.40 25.56
CA VAL A 37 2.91 1.93 24.75
C VAL A 37 3.41 2.87 23.65
N MET A 38 4.38 3.73 23.97
CA MET A 38 4.96 4.65 22.97
C MET A 38 5.64 3.87 21.82
N MET A 39 6.48 2.89 22.14
CA MET A 39 7.15 2.06 21.13
C MET A 39 6.16 1.28 20.29
N LEU A 40 5.14 0.69 20.91
CA LEU A 40 4.08 -0.06 20.23
C LEU A 40 3.30 0.85 19.26
N SER A 41 2.93 2.05 19.71
CA SER A 41 2.22 3.03 18.87
C SER A 41 3.02 3.41 17.63
N VAL A 42 4.32 3.69 17.79
CA VAL A 42 5.19 4.01 16.64
C VAL A 42 5.33 2.82 15.69
N ALA A 43 5.45 1.60 16.22
CA ALA A 43 5.55 0.39 15.40
C ALA A 43 4.27 0.15 14.58
N ILE A 44 3.10 0.30 15.20
CA ILE A 44 1.80 0.15 14.53
C ILE A 44 1.64 1.19 13.43
N ILE A 45 1.93 2.48 13.72
CA ILE A 45 1.79 3.56 12.73
C ILE A 45 2.72 3.33 11.54
N LYS A 46 3.98 2.95 11.78
CA LYS A 46 4.93 2.67 10.70
C LYS A 46 4.49 1.46 9.87
N GLY A 47 4.09 0.36 10.51
CA GLY A 47 3.63 -0.84 9.82
C GLY A 47 2.40 -0.56 8.96
N PHE A 48 1.41 0.12 9.51
CA PHE A 48 0.19 0.50 8.79
C PHE A 48 0.46 1.42 7.57
N LYS A 49 1.33 2.42 7.78
CA LYS A 49 1.74 3.33 6.69
C LYS A 49 2.41 2.56 5.56
N THR A 50 3.35 1.67 5.86
CA THR A 50 4.05 0.87 4.85
C THR A 50 3.09 -0.02 4.09
N GLU A 51 2.22 -0.74 4.77
CA GLU A 51 1.24 -1.65 4.18
C GLU A 51 0.28 -0.91 3.22
N ILE A 52 -0.23 0.26 3.62
CA ILE A 52 -1.09 1.07 2.76
C ILE A 52 -0.31 1.58 1.55
N GLN A 53 0.91 2.09 1.76
CA GLN A 53 1.73 2.59 0.66
C GLN A 53 2.02 1.50 -0.36
N GLU A 54 2.37 0.29 0.05
CA GLU A 54 2.61 -0.83 -0.86
C GLU A 54 1.37 -1.20 -1.66
N LYS A 55 0.19 -1.24 -1.04
CA LYS A 55 -1.06 -1.54 -1.73
C LYS A 55 -1.44 -0.48 -2.76
N VAL A 56 -1.30 0.79 -2.40
CA VAL A 56 -1.62 1.90 -3.30
C VAL A 56 -0.63 1.96 -4.45
N ARG A 57 0.67 1.89 -4.17
CA ARG A 57 1.74 1.93 -5.19
C ARG A 57 1.65 0.76 -6.15
N GLY A 58 1.39 -0.43 -5.63
CA GLY A 58 1.32 -1.64 -6.44
C GLY A 58 0.23 -1.63 -7.51
N TYR A 59 -0.89 -0.92 -7.28
CA TYR A 59 -1.97 -0.79 -8.25
C TYR A 59 -1.89 0.48 -9.09
N ILE A 60 -1.57 1.61 -8.45
CA ILE A 60 -1.63 2.94 -9.09
C ILE A 60 -0.25 3.36 -9.63
N GLY A 61 0.84 2.91 -9.00
CA GLY A 61 2.20 3.39 -9.20
C GLY A 61 2.55 4.55 -8.25
N ASP A 62 3.84 4.89 -8.17
CA ASP A 62 4.33 5.98 -7.32
C ASP A 62 4.00 7.35 -7.92
N VAL A 63 4.14 7.50 -9.22
CA VAL A 63 3.92 8.74 -9.97
C VAL A 63 3.05 8.47 -11.18
N ARG A 64 2.07 9.33 -11.40
CA ARG A 64 1.23 9.30 -12.60
C ARG A 64 1.40 10.58 -13.39
N ILE A 65 1.61 10.44 -14.69
CA ILE A 65 1.69 11.55 -15.63
C ILE A 65 0.40 11.57 -16.44
N PHE A 66 -0.29 12.68 -16.47
CA PHE A 66 -1.52 12.87 -17.24
C PHE A 66 -1.56 14.28 -17.83
N LYS A 67 -2.33 14.46 -18.88
CA LYS A 67 -2.55 15.79 -19.47
C LYS A 67 -3.45 16.59 -18.54
N PHE A 68 -3.03 17.81 -18.21
CA PHE A 68 -3.88 18.73 -17.47
C PHE A 68 -5.05 19.15 -18.36
N ASP A 69 -6.27 18.91 -17.92
CA ASP A 69 -7.50 19.31 -18.60
C ASP A 69 -8.37 20.12 -17.65
N LEU A 70 -8.77 21.31 -18.09
CA LEU A 70 -9.69 22.18 -17.34
C LEU A 70 -11.14 21.66 -17.36
N ASN A 71 -11.45 20.78 -18.31
CA ASN A 71 -12.74 20.13 -18.40
C ASN A 71 -12.79 19.01 -17.36
N ASN A 72 -13.33 19.27 -16.20
CA ASN A 72 -13.49 18.33 -15.08
C ASN A 72 -14.38 17.12 -15.43
N SER A 73 -14.03 16.43 -16.53
CA SER A 73 -14.66 15.20 -16.94
C SER A 73 -14.13 14.02 -16.12
N PHE A 74 -14.99 13.06 -15.82
CA PHE A 74 -14.59 11.77 -15.22
C PHE A 74 -13.65 10.97 -16.14
N GLU A 75 -13.58 11.31 -17.42
CA GLU A 75 -12.63 10.73 -18.37
C GLU A 75 -11.39 11.63 -18.47
N LEU A 76 -10.22 11.06 -18.20
CA LEU A 76 -8.95 11.75 -18.43
C LEU A 76 -8.73 11.92 -19.94
N SER A 77 -8.38 13.13 -20.36
CA SER A 77 -8.02 13.38 -21.75
C SER A 77 -6.83 12.53 -22.17
N PRO A 78 -6.95 11.74 -23.25
CA PRO A 78 -5.84 10.96 -23.74
C PRO A 78 -4.72 11.87 -24.24
N PHE A 79 -3.47 11.50 -23.98
CA PHE A 79 -2.32 12.16 -24.55
C PHE A 79 -1.22 11.16 -24.88
N VAL A 80 -0.42 11.51 -25.85
CA VAL A 80 0.78 10.76 -26.19
C VAL A 80 1.97 11.60 -25.74
N PRO A 81 2.78 11.14 -24.78
CA PRO A 81 3.95 11.88 -24.35
C PRO A 81 4.98 11.96 -25.48
N GLU A 82 5.73 13.05 -25.54
CA GLU A 82 6.78 13.23 -26.52
C GLU A 82 7.86 12.14 -26.38
N PRO A 83 8.40 11.62 -27.49
CA PRO A 83 9.43 10.59 -27.48
C PRO A 83 10.66 10.96 -26.63
N GLU A 84 11.04 12.24 -26.62
CA GLU A 84 12.14 12.76 -25.82
C GLU A 84 11.85 12.64 -24.32
N THR A 85 10.62 12.93 -23.90
CA THR A 85 10.18 12.76 -22.50
C THR A 85 10.22 11.29 -22.08
N ILE A 86 9.75 10.40 -22.94
CA ILE A 86 9.82 8.94 -22.68
C ILE A 86 11.27 8.48 -22.57
N ALA A 87 12.16 8.96 -23.42
CA ALA A 87 13.58 8.63 -23.39
C ALA A 87 14.23 9.11 -22.07
N LYS A 88 13.94 10.34 -21.63
CA LYS A 88 14.42 10.89 -20.38
C LYS A 88 13.92 10.10 -19.16
N LEU A 89 12.65 9.69 -19.16
CA LEU A 89 12.10 8.87 -18.08
C LEU A 89 12.77 7.50 -18.01
N LYS A 90 12.98 6.85 -19.16
CA LYS A 90 13.64 5.54 -19.23
C LYS A 90 15.13 5.57 -18.88
N SER A 91 15.80 6.69 -19.07
CA SER A 91 17.23 6.85 -18.74
C SER A 91 17.48 7.26 -17.29
N ASN A 92 16.44 7.61 -16.54
CA ASN A 92 16.58 7.99 -15.13
C ASN A 92 16.75 6.74 -14.25
N PRO A 93 17.88 6.63 -13.52
CA PRO A 93 18.14 5.46 -12.66
C PRO A 93 17.19 5.32 -11.46
N ASP A 94 16.48 6.39 -11.10
CA ASP A 94 15.50 6.37 -10.01
C ASP A 94 14.14 5.80 -10.45
N ILE A 95 13.97 5.52 -11.76
CA ILE A 95 12.73 4.96 -12.32
C ILE A 95 12.95 3.49 -12.65
N GLU A 96 12.37 2.62 -11.85
CA GLU A 96 12.49 1.17 -12.02
C GLU A 96 11.75 0.69 -13.28
N TYR A 97 10.51 1.18 -13.49
CA TYR A 97 9.76 0.88 -14.71
C TYR A 97 8.76 1.99 -15.03
N PHE A 98 8.46 2.09 -16.31
CA PHE A 98 7.49 3.02 -16.87
C PHE A 98 6.52 2.25 -17.78
N GLN A 99 5.23 2.45 -17.56
CA GLN A 99 4.19 1.73 -18.30
C GLN A 99 3.03 2.66 -18.66
N PRO A 100 2.53 2.60 -19.90
CA PRO A 100 1.33 3.31 -20.29
C PRO A 100 0.10 2.60 -19.73
N TYR A 101 -0.96 3.36 -19.45
CA TYR A 101 -2.25 2.84 -19.11
C TYR A 101 -3.36 3.76 -19.60
N ALA A 102 -4.56 3.23 -19.76
CA ALA A 102 -5.77 4.00 -20.01
C ALA A 102 -6.79 3.71 -18.91
N THR A 103 -7.62 4.67 -18.59
CA THR A 103 -8.74 4.46 -17.66
C THR A 103 -10.05 4.81 -18.33
N LYS A 104 -11.08 3.99 -18.10
CA LYS A 104 -12.42 4.26 -18.61
C LYS A 104 -13.47 3.89 -17.56
N PRO A 105 -14.35 4.83 -17.17
CA PRO A 105 -15.49 4.49 -16.34
C PRO A 105 -16.44 3.57 -17.13
N ALA A 106 -16.96 2.56 -16.45
CA ALA A 106 -17.88 1.59 -17.04
C ALA A 106 -18.80 0.98 -15.97
N ILE A 107 -19.79 0.25 -16.44
CA ILE A 107 -20.73 -0.49 -15.62
C ILE A 107 -20.57 -1.96 -15.95
N ILE A 108 -20.35 -2.80 -14.94
CA ILE A 108 -20.42 -4.26 -15.07
C ILE A 108 -21.78 -4.71 -14.55
N SER A 109 -22.45 -5.58 -15.30
CA SER A 109 -23.66 -6.26 -14.88
C SER A 109 -23.47 -7.76 -14.99
N ALA A 110 -23.80 -8.48 -13.93
CA ALA A 110 -23.81 -9.94 -13.88
C ALA A 110 -24.76 -10.41 -12.78
N ASN A 111 -25.47 -11.54 -13.01
CA ASN A 111 -26.35 -12.16 -12.03
C ASN A 111 -27.38 -11.19 -11.41
N ASP A 112 -27.98 -10.32 -12.22
CA ASP A 112 -28.91 -9.25 -11.82
C ASP A 112 -28.31 -8.17 -10.90
N GLU A 113 -27.00 -8.19 -10.69
CA GLU A 113 -26.27 -7.16 -9.94
C GLU A 113 -25.57 -6.20 -10.91
N VAL A 114 -25.44 -4.95 -10.49
CA VAL A 114 -24.82 -3.88 -11.29
C VAL A 114 -23.80 -3.14 -10.45
N GLU A 115 -22.60 -2.95 -10.99
CA GLU A 115 -21.50 -2.26 -10.30
C GLU A 115 -20.83 -1.23 -11.22
N GLY A 116 -20.69 0.00 -10.73
CA GLY A 116 -19.91 1.04 -11.38
C GLY A 116 -18.42 0.86 -11.08
N ILE A 117 -17.59 0.81 -12.12
CA ILE A 117 -16.16 0.58 -12.00
C ILE A 117 -15.36 1.51 -12.90
N ASN A 118 -14.06 1.62 -12.61
CA ASN A 118 -13.09 2.20 -13.53
C ASN A 118 -12.19 1.08 -14.09
N PHE A 119 -12.29 0.83 -15.39
CA PHE A 119 -11.37 -0.06 -16.09
C PHE A 119 -9.99 0.60 -16.20
N LYS A 120 -8.96 -0.18 -15.94
CA LYS A 120 -7.57 0.14 -16.26
C LYS A 120 -7.13 -0.72 -17.43
N GLY A 121 -7.03 -0.12 -18.60
CA GLY A 121 -6.45 -0.74 -19.79
C GLY A 121 -4.94 -0.76 -19.67
N ILE A 122 -4.33 -1.89 -19.95
CA ILE A 122 -2.90 -2.15 -19.88
C ILE A 122 -2.42 -2.77 -21.17
N ASP A 123 -1.13 -2.71 -21.43
CA ASP A 123 -0.49 -3.32 -22.58
C ASP A 123 0.44 -4.49 -22.20
N LYS A 124 1.12 -5.05 -23.19
CA LYS A 124 2.05 -6.17 -22.99
C LYS A 124 3.27 -5.86 -22.12
N THR A 125 3.56 -4.58 -21.88
CA THR A 125 4.69 -4.13 -21.05
C THR A 125 4.33 -4.03 -19.56
N PHE A 126 3.09 -4.36 -19.19
CA PHE A 126 2.61 -4.25 -17.82
C PHE A 126 3.39 -5.16 -16.87
N ASN A 127 3.85 -4.59 -15.76
CA ASN A 127 4.51 -5.37 -14.70
C ASN A 127 3.47 -6.11 -13.84
N TRP A 128 3.56 -7.44 -13.86
CA TRP A 128 2.64 -8.32 -13.15
C TRP A 128 3.07 -8.69 -11.74
N ASP A 129 4.25 -8.26 -11.26
CA ASP A 129 4.83 -8.76 -10.01
C ASP A 129 3.94 -8.50 -8.79
N TYR A 130 3.38 -7.30 -8.72
CA TYR A 130 2.45 -6.96 -7.65
C TYR A 130 1.15 -7.78 -7.74
N ILE A 131 0.55 -7.85 -8.93
CA ILE A 131 -0.72 -8.54 -9.15
C ILE A 131 -0.58 -10.04 -8.87
N ARG A 132 0.51 -10.67 -9.32
CA ARG A 132 0.77 -12.10 -9.07
C ARG A 132 0.83 -12.45 -7.58
N LYS A 133 1.40 -11.57 -6.77
CA LYS A 133 1.47 -11.75 -5.30
C LYS A 133 0.10 -11.71 -4.63
N HIS A 134 -0.88 -11.02 -5.25
CA HIS A 134 -2.21 -10.81 -4.69
C HIS A 134 -3.32 -11.54 -5.47
N LEU A 135 -2.95 -12.37 -6.43
CA LEU A 135 -3.91 -13.13 -7.23
C LEU A 135 -4.52 -14.25 -6.37
N VAL A 136 -5.83 -14.18 -6.18
CA VAL A 136 -6.57 -15.15 -5.38
C VAL A 136 -7.02 -16.36 -6.23
N SER A 137 -7.44 -16.09 -7.48
CA SER A 137 -7.94 -17.14 -8.40
C SER A 137 -7.69 -16.71 -9.85
N GLY A 138 -7.55 -17.68 -10.74
CA GLY A 138 -7.31 -17.45 -12.15
C GLY A 138 -5.84 -17.24 -12.51
N THR A 139 -5.59 -16.56 -13.62
CA THR A 139 -4.25 -16.30 -14.17
C THR A 139 -4.15 -14.84 -14.62
N VAL A 140 -2.93 -14.32 -14.72
CA VAL A 140 -2.70 -13.01 -15.32
C VAL A 140 -3.03 -13.04 -16.82
N ILE A 141 -3.40 -11.88 -17.38
CA ILE A 141 -3.75 -11.75 -18.80
C ILE A 141 -2.55 -12.15 -19.66
N ASN A 142 -2.80 -13.04 -20.61
CA ASN A 142 -1.76 -13.48 -21.54
C ASN A 142 -1.85 -12.71 -22.85
N PHE A 143 -0.84 -11.93 -23.17
CA PHE A 143 -0.74 -11.13 -24.40
C PHE A 143 -0.17 -11.88 -25.61
N ALA A 144 0.14 -13.18 -25.50
CA ALA A 144 0.63 -13.96 -26.64
C ALA A 144 -0.41 -14.04 -27.76
N ASP A 145 -1.70 -14.11 -27.40
CA ASP A 145 -2.81 -13.98 -28.33
C ASP A 145 -3.57 -12.68 -28.06
N SER A 146 -3.37 -11.69 -28.93
CA SER A 146 -3.99 -10.38 -28.79
C SER A 146 -5.52 -10.43 -28.86
N ALA A 147 -6.09 -11.35 -29.64
CA ALA A 147 -7.54 -11.49 -29.75
C ALA A 147 -8.16 -12.09 -28.48
N ALA A 148 -7.48 -13.03 -27.85
CA ALA A 148 -7.88 -13.60 -26.57
C ALA A 148 -7.65 -12.62 -25.42
N ALA A 149 -6.55 -11.89 -25.40
CA ALA A 149 -6.22 -10.91 -24.37
C ALA A 149 -7.28 -9.80 -24.24
N THR A 150 -7.83 -9.33 -25.35
CA THR A 150 -8.88 -8.28 -25.35
C THR A 150 -10.20 -8.73 -24.70
N LYS A 151 -10.41 -10.03 -24.52
CA LYS A 151 -11.60 -10.60 -23.88
C LYS A 151 -11.36 -11.00 -22.41
N GLN A 152 -10.12 -10.84 -21.92
CA GLN A 152 -9.78 -11.17 -20.54
C GLN A 152 -9.89 -9.93 -19.66
N ILE A 153 -10.40 -10.12 -18.46
CA ILE A 153 -10.55 -9.09 -17.44
C ILE A 153 -10.10 -9.64 -16.09
N MET A 154 -9.46 -8.79 -15.30
CA MET A 154 -9.18 -9.05 -13.90
C MET A 154 -10.01 -8.11 -13.05
N ILE A 155 -10.68 -8.65 -12.05
CA ILE A 155 -11.51 -7.89 -11.13
C ILE A 155 -11.07 -8.13 -9.69
N SER A 156 -11.40 -7.22 -8.80
CA SER A 156 -11.13 -7.42 -7.37
C SER A 156 -12.04 -8.51 -6.80
N GLN A 157 -11.58 -9.22 -5.77
CA GLN A 157 -12.40 -10.17 -5.02
C GLN A 157 -13.67 -9.51 -4.46
N PHE A 158 -13.57 -8.25 -4.08
CA PHE A 158 -14.71 -7.47 -3.62
C PHE A 158 -15.77 -7.32 -4.71
N THR A 159 -15.37 -6.92 -5.92
CA THR A 159 -16.27 -6.80 -7.08
C THR A 159 -16.86 -8.16 -7.47
N ALA A 160 -16.03 -9.22 -7.48
CA ALA A 160 -16.51 -10.58 -7.78
C ALA A 160 -17.61 -11.03 -6.80
N ASN A 161 -17.39 -10.79 -5.51
CA ASN A 161 -18.37 -11.13 -4.48
C ASN A 161 -19.68 -10.33 -4.63
N ARG A 162 -19.60 -9.05 -4.94
CA ARG A 162 -20.78 -8.20 -5.17
C ARG A 162 -21.59 -8.62 -6.38
N LEU A 163 -20.92 -9.04 -7.45
CA LEU A 163 -21.55 -9.54 -8.67
C LEU A 163 -21.91 -11.04 -8.57
N LYS A 164 -21.72 -11.68 -7.40
CA LYS A 164 -21.98 -13.10 -7.15
C LYS A 164 -21.30 -14.02 -8.18
N LEU A 165 -20.10 -13.63 -8.63
CA LEU A 165 -19.29 -14.46 -9.51
C LEU A 165 -18.61 -15.57 -8.72
N LYS A 166 -18.54 -16.77 -9.30
CA LYS A 166 -17.90 -17.95 -8.69
C LYS A 166 -16.53 -18.20 -9.31
#